data_522a274bb9ed99b3e31ff58437b59e06
#
_entry.id   522a274bb9ed99b3e31ff58437b59e06
#
_cell.length_a   1.000
_cell.length_b   1.000
_cell.length_c   1.000
_cell.angle_alpha   90.00
_cell.angle_beta   90.00
_cell.angle_gamma   90.00
#
_symmetry.space_group_name_H-M   'P 1'
#
loop_
_entity.id
_entity.type
_entity.pdbx_description
1 polymer ?
#
loop_
_entity_poly.entity_id
_entity_poly.type
_entity_poly.pdbx_seq_one_letter_code
_entity_poly.pdbx_strand_id
1 'polypeptide(L)'
;MARQGLPMPTENRNHPEDHAAIERLHQNYVGKIERFSDELMTFQDAAYAMGLDRGKKLASKPRVTLQAARANRVYVAGPMTGIADFNYPAFNAVADQLRAQGYEVENPADHGIVEGAQWADYMAYDLTRLGLCGVIVLLPDWEKSQGARLEVLIAERLGMTVVNAHDLVTREIA
;
A
#
# COMPACT_ATOMS: atom_id res chain seq x y z
N MET A 1 -22.42 -19.19 -12.89
CA MET A 1 -22.42 -19.67 -11.48
C MET A 1 -23.00 -18.56 -10.62
N ALA A 2 -24.19 -18.77 -10.10
CA ALA A 2 -24.88 -17.81 -9.23
C ALA A 2 -24.18 -17.78 -7.86
N ARG A 3 -23.86 -16.57 -7.37
CA ARG A 3 -23.39 -16.38 -5.99
C ARG A 3 -24.55 -16.76 -5.05
N GLN A 4 -24.39 -17.84 -4.31
CA GLN A 4 -25.28 -18.14 -3.20
C GLN A 4 -25.10 -17.03 -2.16
N GLY A 5 -26.13 -16.21 -1.96
CA GLY A 5 -26.19 -15.25 -0.88
C GLY A 5 -26.08 -16.00 0.46
N LEU A 6 -25.30 -15.44 1.38
CA LEU A 6 -25.29 -15.88 2.76
C LEU A 6 -26.75 -15.95 3.28
N PRO A 7 -27.16 -17.05 3.92
CA PRO A 7 -28.48 -17.12 4.51
C PRO A 7 -28.63 -15.99 5.53
N MET A 8 -29.61 -15.13 5.32
CA MET A 8 -30.00 -14.16 6.34
C MET A 8 -30.40 -14.92 7.61
N PRO A 9 -29.96 -14.48 8.78
CA PRO A 9 -30.39 -15.11 10.03
C PRO A 9 -31.90 -15.13 10.07
N THR A 10 -32.49 -16.32 10.26
CA THR A 10 -33.91 -16.47 10.51
C THR A 10 -34.17 -15.99 11.92
N GLU A 11 -34.44 -14.71 12.05
CA GLU A 11 -34.69 -14.07 13.31
C GLU A 11 -36.00 -14.49 13.91
N ASN A 12 -35.95 -14.86 15.16
CA ASN A 12 -37.10 -14.75 16.02
C ASN A 12 -37.32 -13.29 16.41
N ARG A 13 -37.86 -12.50 15.48
CA ARG A 13 -38.05 -11.03 15.58
C ARG A 13 -39.12 -10.63 16.59
N ASN A 14 -39.58 -11.52 17.43
CA ASN A 14 -40.74 -11.32 18.28
C ASN A 14 -40.38 -10.96 19.73
N HIS A 15 -39.10 -10.75 20.07
CA HIS A 15 -38.75 -10.36 21.42
C HIS A 15 -38.67 -8.82 21.51
N PRO A 16 -39.49 -8.15 22.37
CA PRO A 16 -39.53 -6.67 22.44
C PRO A 16 -38.19 -6.04 22.77
N GLU A 17 -37.35 -6.72 23.54
CA GLU A 17 -36.00 -6.21 23.90
C GLU A 17 -35.03 -6.21 22.72
N ASP A 18 -35.13 -7.23 21.86
CA ASP A 18 -34.34 -7.29 20.64
C ASP A 18 -34.73 -6.20 19.64
N HIS A 19 -36.04 -5.92 19.55
CA HIS A 19 -36.58 -4.85 18.72
C HIS A 19 -36.06 -3.46 19.16
N ALA A 20 -36.06 -3.21 20.48
CA ALA A 20 -35.54 -1.95 21.03
C ALA A 20 -34.02 -1.80 20.92
N ALA A 21 -33.30 -2.92 20.91
CA ALA A 21 -31.84 -2.92 20.68
C ALA A 21 -31.49 -2.67 19.22
N ILE A 22 -32.24 -3.29 18.30
CA ILE A 22 -32.09 -3.09 16.85
C ILE A 22 -32.45 -1.66 16.47
N GLU A 23 -33.51 -1.12 17.02
CA GLU A 23 -33.92 0.27 16.78
C GLU A 23 -32.86 1.26 17.27
N ARG A 24 -32.27 1.05 18.45
CA ARG A 24 -31.15 1.86 18.97
C ARG A 24 -29.92 1.76 18.12
N LEU A 25 -29.59 0.58 17.61
CA LEU A 25 -28.50 0.39 16.66
C LEU A 25 -28.76 1.10 15.34
N HIS A 26 -29.99 0.98 14.81
CA HIS A 26 -30.42 1.63 13.59
C HIS A 26 -30.34 3.15 13.71
N GLN A 27 -30.88 3.72 14.77
CA GLN A 27 -30.84 5.15 15.07
C GLN A 27 -29.40 5.66 15.22
N ASN A 28 -28.51 4.90 15.88
CA ASN A 28 -27.11 5.23 15.99
C ASN A 28 -26.36 5.17 14.64
N TYR A 29 -26.73 4.22 13.78
CA TYR A 29 -26.11 4.11 12.45
C TYR A 29 -26.63 5.20 11.50
N VAL A 30 -27.94 5.46 11.48
CA VAL A 30 -28.54 6.52 10.66
C VAL A 30 -27.96 7.87 11.05
N GLY A 31 -27.91 8.21 12.34
CA GLY A 31 -27.33 9.47 12.78
C GLY A 31 -25.81 9.60 12.57
N LYS A 32 -25.08 8.47 12.43
CA LYS A 32 -23.67 8.49 12.02
C LYS A 32 -23.53 8.69 10.52
N ILE A 33 -24.38 8.05 9.73
CA ILE A 33 -24.39 8.17 8.26
C ILE A 33 -24.81 9.60 7.87
N GLU A 34 -25.81 10.18 8.51
CA GLU A 34 -26.24 11.55 8.27
C GLU A 34 -25.11 12.54 8.60
N ARG A 35 -24.49 12.44 9.78
CA ARG A 35 -23.35 13.30 10.14
C ARG A 35 -22.16 13.11 9.19
N PHE A 36 -21.87 11.89 8.79
CA PHE A 36 -20.81 11.63 7.82
C PHE A 36 -21.14 12.18 6.44
N SER A 37 -22.43 12.11 6.04
CA SER A 37 -22.91 12.72 4.80
C SER A 37 -22.78 14.24 4.84
N ASP A 38 -23.17 14.88 5.94
CA ASP A 38 -23.06 16.33 6.12
C ASP A 38 -21.61 16.80 6.19
N GLU A 39 -20.74 16.05 6.89
CA GLU A 39 -19.29 16.30 6.91
C GLU A 39 -18.66 16.12 5.54
N LEU A 40 -19.09 15.09 4.77
CA LEU A 40 -18.63 14.86 3.42
C LEU A 40 -19.09 15.96 2.46
N MET A 41 -20.33 16.41 2.58
CA MET A 41 -20.87 17.52 1.79
C MET A 41 -20.14 18.82 2.11
N THR A 42 -19.92 19.11 3.39
CA THR A 42 -19.14 20.28 3.84
C THR A 42 -17.70 20.21 3.34
N PHE A 43 -17.10 19.01 3.37
CA PHE A 43 -15.77 18.79 2.82
C PHE A 43 -15.74 18.94 1.29
N GLN A 44 -16.78 18.44 0.58
CA GLN A 44 -16.91 18.61 -0.86
C GLN A 44 -17.09 20.08 -1.24
N ASP A 45 -17.91 20.81 -0.51
CA ASP A 45 -18.12 22.24 -0.75
C ASP A 45 -16.86 23.07 -0.46
N ALA A 46 -16.17 22.77 0.63
CA ALA A 46 -14.88 23.38 0.94
C ALA A 46 -13.80 22.98 -0.09
N ALA A 47 -13.76 21.71 -0.50
CA ALA A 47 -12.86 21.23 -1.55
C ALA A 47 -13.19 21.83 -2.91
N TYR A 48 -14.49 22.03 -3.22
CA TYR A 48 -14.93 22.68 -4.45
C TYR A 48 -14.61 24.18 -4.45
N ALA A 49 -14.85 24.87 -3.33
CA ALA A 49 -14.48 26.28 -3.17
C ALA A 49 -12.95 26.49 -3.22
N MET A 50 -12.19 25.61 -2.55
CA MET A 50 -10.72 25.59 -2.67
C MET A 50 -10.25 25.08 -4.03
N GLY A 51 -11.03 24.20 -4.70
CA GLY A 51 -10.74 23.64 -6.00
C GLY A 51 -10.89 24.65 -7.13
N LEU A 52 -11.84 25.57 -7.03
CA LEU A 52 -11.98 26.68 -7.98
C LEU A 52 -10.78 27.64 -7.91
N ASP A 53 -10.25 27.89 -6.73
CA ASP A 53 -9.07 28.76 -6.55
C ASP A 53 -7.76 28.00 -6.83
N ARG A 54 -7.66 26.71 -6.46
CA ARG A 54 -6.56 25.82 -6.81
C ARG A 54 -6.59 25.37 -8.26
N GLY A 55 -7.77 25.18 -8.88
CA GLY A 55 -7.88 24.79 -10.28
C GLY A 55 -7.25 25.78 -11.20
N LYS A 56 -7.36 27.08 -10.89
CA LYS A 56 -6.65 28.14 -11.62
C LYS A 56 -5.13 28.13 -11.39
N LYS A 57 -4.68 27.71 -10.20
CA LYS A 57 -3.25 27.61 -9.86
C LYS A 57 -2.64 26.25 -10.26
N LEU A 58 -3.44 25.19 -10.34
CA LEU A 58 -2.98 23.85 -10.73
C LEU A 58 -2.99 23.63 -12.26
N ALA A 59 -3.74 24.45 -13.01
CA ALA A 59 -3.66 24.42 -14.48
C ALA A 59 -2.28 24.87 -15.01
N SER A 60 -1.45 25.48 -14.15
CA SER A 60 -0.08 25.88 -14.47
C SER A 60 0.99 24.93 -13.93
N LYS A 61 0.64 23.92 -13.13
CA LYS A 61 1.59 22.91 -12.66
C LYS A 61 1.49 21.67 -13.53
N PRO A 62 2.62 21.07 -13.95
CA PRO A 62 2.58 19.81 -14.68
C PRO A 62 1.78 18.81 -13.86
N ARG A 63 0.79 18.17 -14.47
CA ARG A 63 0.06 17.05 -13.87
C ARG A 63 1.08 15.96 -13.59
N VAL A 64 1.47 15.82 -12.33
CA VAL A 64 2.24 14.66 -11.90
C VAL A 64 1.31 13.47 -12.09
N THR A 65 1.56 12.66 -13.11
CA THR A 65 0.83 11.41 -13.31
C THR A 65 1.12 10.50 -12.12
N LEU A 66 0.22 9.58 -11.80
CA LEU A 66 0.48 8.55 -10.78
C LEU A 66 1.81 7.82 -11.04
N GLN A 67 2.16 7.63 -12.30
CA GLN A 67 3.43 7.05 -12.72
C GLN A 67 4.63 7.94 -12.34
N ALA A 68 4.54 9.26 -12.55
CA ALA A 68 5.60 10.19 -12.15
C ALA A 68 5.71 10.32 -10.62
N ALA A 69 4.59 10.23 -9.89
CA ALA A 69 4.61 10.21 -8.41
C ALA A 69 5.27 8.95 -7.86
N ARG A 70 5.18 7.82 -8.58
CA ARG A 70 5.82 6.54 -8.21
C ARG A 70 7.29 6.44 -8.65
N ALA A 71 7.71 7.23 -9.63
CA ALA A 71 9.04 7.14 -10.25
C ALA A 71 10.20 7.36 -9.25
N ASN A 72 9.97 8.19 -8.22
CA ASN A 72 10.97 8.46 -7.18
C ASN A 72 10.87 7.51 -5.97
N ARG A 73 9.95 6.53 -6.01
CA ARG A 73 9.77 5.57 -4.94
C ARG A 73 10.25 4.20 -5.36
N VAL A 74 11.17 3.65 -4.57
CA VAL A 74 11.93 2.42 -4.87
C VAL A 74 11.62 1.36 -3.83
N TYR A 75 11.33 0.15 -4.27
CA TYR A 75 11.19 -1.03 -3.43
C TYR A 75 12.46 -1.89 -3.54
N VAL A 76 12.98 -2.36 -2.41
CA VAL A 76 14.12 -3.29 -2.39
C VAL A 76 13.62 -4.71 -2.21
N ALA A 77 14.00 -5.62 -3.12
CA ALA A 77 13.63 -7.02 -3.07
C ALA A 77 14.85 -7.94 -3.04
N GLY A 78 14.75 -9.04 -2.32
CA GLY A 78 15.87 -9.98 -2.23
C GLY A 78 15.59 -11.17 -1.32
N PRO A 79 16.56 -12.09 -1.17
CA PRO A 79 16.41 -13.23 -0.30
C PRO A 79 16.61 -12.85 1.16
N MET A 80 15.69 -13.30 2.04
CA MET A 80 15.76 -13.13 3.49
C MET A 80 15.76 -14.48 4.21
N THR A 81 14.82 -15.35 3.87
CA THR A 81 14.62 -16.63 4.53
C THR A 81 15.86 -17.53 4.40
N GLY A 82 16.37 -18.03 5.52
CA GLY A 82 17.51 -18.93 5.57
C GLY A 82 18.87 -18.23 5.51
N ILE A 83 18.91 -16.91 5.49
CA ILE A 83 20.13 -16.10 5.55
C ILE A 83 20.29 -15.53 6.98
N ALA A 84 21.53 -15.42 7.45
CA ALA A 84 21.83 -14.81 8.73
C ALA A 84 21.25 -13.38 8.80
N ASP A 85 20.67 -13.04 9.95
CA ASP A 85 20.02 -11.77 10.20
C ASP A 85 19.00 -11.38 9.13
N PHE A 86 18.34 -12.39 8.52
CA PHE A 86 17.38 -12.19 7.42
C PHE A 86 17.92 -11.31 6.29
N ASN A 87 19.24 -11.30 6.09
CA ASN A 87 19.92 -10.48 5.09
C ASN A 87 19.72 -8.95 5.29
N TYR A 88 19.26 -8.51 6.45
CA TYR A 88 19.02 -7.08 6.75
C TYR A 88 20.22 -6.18 6.45
N PRO A 89 21.48 -6.58 6.72
CA PRO A 89 22.62 -5.74 6.37
C PRO A 89 22.70 -5.39 4.88
N ALA A 90 22.42 -6.34 3.98
CA ALA A 90 22.45 -6.07 2.55
C ALA A 90 21.28 -5.18 2.10
N PHE A 91 20.08 -5.43 2.64
CA PHE A 91 18.91 -4.58 2.39
C PHE A 91 19.15 -3.14 2.84
N ASN A 92 19.64 -2.95 4.07
CA ASN A 92 19.91 -1.62 4.62
C ASN A 92 21.00 -0.89 3.84
N ALA A 93 22.07 -1.56 3.44
CA ALA A 93 23.13 -0.93 2.66
C ALA A 93 22.63 -0.36 1.33
N VAL A 94 21.79 -1.10 0.61
CA VAL A 94 21.18 -0.64 -0.65
C VAL A 94 20.15 0.47 -0.38
N ALA A 95 19.32 0.32 0.65
CA ALA A 95 18.33 1.34 1.01
C ALA A 95 19.00 2.67 1.39
N ASP A 96 20.07 2.64 2.16
CA ASP A 96 20.81 3.84 2.58
C ASP A 96 21.48 4.53 1.38
N GLN A 97 22.06 3.75 0.46
CA GLN A 97 22.61 4.28 -0.77
C GLN A 97 21.55 4.99 -1.63
N LEU A 98 20.38 4.39 -1.80
CA LEU A 98 19.28 4.96 -2.56
C LEU A 98 18.72 6.23 -1.88
N ARG A 99 18.55 6.19 -0.55
CA ARG A 99 18.12 7.35 0.24
C ARG A 99 19.09 8.51 0.13
N ALA A 100 20.41 8.24 0.14
CA ALA A 100 21.43 9.24 -0.06
C ALA A 100 21.37 9.90 -1.45
N GLN A 101 20.83 9.21 -2.44
CA GLN A 101 20.56 9.73 -3.78
C GLN A 101 19.22 10.47 -3.91
N GLY A 102 18.44 10.55 -2.82
CA GLY A 102 17.16 11.27 -2.76
C GLY A 102 15.92 10.46 -3.12
N TYR A 103 16.04 9.13 -3.21
CA TYR A 103 14.87 8.26 -3.42
C TYR A 103 14.09 8.03 -2.14
N GLU A 104 12.76 7.89 -2.26
CA GLU A 104 11.92 7.32 -1.22
C GLU A 104 12.02 5.79 -1.29
N VAL A 105 12.53 5.15 -0.23
CA VAL A 105 12.81 3.71 -0.24
C VAL A 105 11.90 2.95 0.68
N GLU A 106 11.19 1.99 0.11
CA GLU A 106 10.44 0.95 0.82
C GLU A 106 11.37 -0.26 0.99
N ASN A 107 11.81 -0.48 2.21
CA ASN A 107 12.76 -1.53 2.56
C ASN A 107 12.09 -2.54 3.49
N PRO A 108 11.89 -3.80 3.08
CA PRO A 108 11.31 -4.84 3.94
C PRO A 108 12.05 -5.06 5.27
N ALA A 109 13.35 -4.75 5.34
CA ALA A 109 14.10 -4.84 6.59
C ALA A 109 13.69 -3.80 7.64
N ASP A 110 13.01 -2.71 7.26
CA ASP A 110 12.65 -1.61 8.17
C ASP A 110 11.54 -2.01 9.17
N HIS A 111 10.66 -2.96 8.82
CA HIS A 111 9.61 -3.40 9.75
C HIS A 111 10.10 -4.40 10.81
N GLY A 112 11.29 -4.99 10.62
CA GLY A 112 11.89 -5.91 11.58
C GLY A 112 11.09 -7.21 11.77
N ILE A 113 11.28 -7.84 12.94
CA ILE A 113 10.58 -9.07 13.31
C ILE A 113 9.32 -8.71 14.10
N VAL A 114 8.17 -9.20 13.64
CA VAL A 114 6.89 -9.07 14.33
C VAL A 114 6.52 -10.39 14.96
N GLU A 115 6.34 -10.40 16.29
CA GLU A 115 6.00 -11.60 17.04
C GLU A 115 4.67 -12.20 16.55
N GLY A 116 4.70 -13.49 16.26
CA GLY A 116 3.51 -14.23 15.77
C GLY A 116 3.20 -14.09 14.28
N ALA A 117 3.83 -13.15 13.58
CA ALA A 117 3.62 -13.00 12.14
C ALA A 117 4.21 -14.19 11.36
N GLN A 118 3.44 -14.64 10.38
CA GLN A 118 3.85 -15.68 9.45
C GLN A 118 4.37 -15.06 8.14
N TRP A 119 5.04 -15.86 7.33
CA TRP A 119 5.54 -15.40 6.02
C TRP A 119 4.47 -14.70 5.17
N ALA A 120 3.23 -15.19 5.19
CA ALA A 120 2.14 -14.58 4.43
C ALA A 120 1.77 -13.17 4.92
N ASP A 121 1.93 -12.90 6.22
CA ASP A 121 1.62 -11.59 6.80
C ASP A 121 2.66 -10.55 6.33
N TYR A 122 3.93 -10.93 6.33
CA TYR A 122 5.01 -10.09 5.77
C TYR A 122 4.77 -9.83 4.29
N MET A 123 4.50 -10.87 3.49
CA MET A 123 4.23 -10.71 2.06
C MET A 123 3.02 -9.81 1.79
N ALA A 124 1.93 -9.96 2.57
CA ALA A 124 0.76 -9.11 2.42
C ALA A 124 1.09 -7.63 2.66
N TYR A 125 1.87 -7.34 3.69
CA TYR A 125 2.35 -5.99 3.98
C TYR A 125 3.26 -5.46 2.87
N ASP A 126 4.27 -6.23 2.49
CA ASP A 126 5.30 -5.87 1.50
C ASP A 126 4.68 -5.58 0.12
N LEU A 127 3.68 -6.36 -0.30
CA LEU A 127 2.97 -6.11 -1.55
C LEU A 127 2.19 -4.80 -1.55
N THR A 128 1.69 -4.34 -0.39
CA THR A 128 1.06 -3.01 -0.30
C THR A 128 2.08 -1.90 -0.50
N ARG A 129 3.32 -2.08 -0.01
CA ARG A 129 4.41 -1.13 -0.16
C ARG A 129 4.97 -1.13 -1.59
N LEU A 130 5.19 -2.32 -2.16
CA LEU A 130 5.59 -2.50 -3.56
C LEU A 130 4.64 -1.75 -4.51
N GLY A 131 3.32 -1.86 -4.28
CA GLY A 131 2.31 -1.19 -5.09
C GLY A 131 2.44 0.33 -5.15
N LEU A 132 3.14 0.96 -4.23
CA LEU A 132 3.39 2.41 -4.18
C LEU A 132 4.62 2.83 -4.99
N CYS A 133 5.47 1.88 -5.42
CA CYS A 133 6.75 2.14 -6.04
C CYS A 133 6.69 2.13 -7.58
N GLY A 134 7.59 2.84 -8.21
CA GLY A 134 7.80 2.83 -9.66
C GLY A 134 9.03 2.03 -10.08
N VAL A 135 9.92 1.75 -9.13
CA VAL A 135 11.16 1.01 -9.35
C VAL A 135 11.24 -0.13 -8.33
N ILE A 136 11.73 -1.28 -8.75
CA ILE A 136 12.14 -2.38 -7.89
C ILE A 136 13.64 -2.63 -8.07
N VAL A 137 14.38 -2.66 -6.96
CA VAL A 137 15.82 -2.95 -6.92
C VAL A 137 16.06 -4.32 -6.33
N LEU A 138 16.80 -5.14 -7.07
CA LEU A 138 17.00 -6.57 -6.79
C LEU A 138 18.37 -6.81 -6.18
N LEU A 139 18.39 -7.38 -4.98
CA LEU A 139 19.61 -7.88 -4.35
C LEU A 139 20.11 -9.16 -5.07
N PRO A 140 21.41 -9.49 -4.95
CA PRO A 140 21.93 -10.72 -5.50
C PRO A 140 21.15 -11.95 -5.01
N ASP A 141 21.06 -12.96 -5.86
CA ASP A 141 20.38 -14.24 -5.57
C ASP A 141 18.86 -14.14 -5.33
N TRP A 142 18.23 -13.03 -5.73
CA TRP A 142 16.78 -12.83 -5.59
C TRP A 142 15.97 -13.96 -6.25
N GLU A 143 16.48 -14.57 -7.32
CA GLU A 143 15.83 -15.66 -8.06
C GLU A 143 15.66 -16.92 -7.19
N LYS A 144 16.46 -17.05 -6.13
CA LYS A 144 16.39 -18.17 -5.18
C LYS A 144 15.32 -17.93 -4.11
N SER A 145 14.83 -16.68 -3.96
CA SER A 145 13.79 -16.31 -3.00
C SER A 145 12.40 -16.45 -3.61
N GLN A 146 11.52 -17.20 -2.94
CA GLN A 146 10.12 -17.32 -3.35
C GLN A 146 9.40 -15.98 -3.28
N GLY A 147 9.65 -15.19 -2.23
CA GLY A 147 9.07 -13.86 -2.03
C GLY A 147 9.52 -12.90 -3.12
N ALA A 148 10.85 -12.75 -3.30
CA ALA A 148 11.39 -11.83 -4.29
C ALA A 148 10.92 -12.15 -5.72
N ARG A 149 10.80 -13.43 -6.08
CA ARG A 149 10.24 -13.81 -7.39
C ARG A 149 8.80 -13.39 -7.57
N LEU A 150 7.97 -13.47 -6.51
CA LEU A 150 6.58 -13.02 -6.54
C LEU A 150 6.53 -11.48 -6.68
N GLU A 151 7.36 -10.78 -5.94
CA GLU A 151 7.47 -9.32 -5.98
C GLU A 151 7.88 -8.84 -7.39
N VAL A 152 8.89 -9.48 -8.00
CA VAL A 152 9.33 -9.18 -9.37
C VAL A 152 8.21 -9.42 -10.37
N LEU A 153 7.50 -10.54 -10.29
CA LEU A 153 6.37 -10.82 -11.16
C LEU A 153 5.29 -9.74 -11.08
N ILE A 154 4.98 -9.28 -9.86
CA ILE A 154 4.00 -8.22 -9.63
C ILE A 154 4.54 -6.89 -10.16
N ALA A 155 5.80 -6.55 -9.87
CA ALA A 155 6.45 -5.33 -10.35
C ALA A 155 6.40 -5.21 -11.87
N GLU A 156 6.71 -6.30 -12.59
CA GLU A 156 6.62 -6.36 -14.06
C GLU A 156 5.18 -6.12 -14.54
N ARG A 157 4.18 -6.73 -13.88
CA ARG A 157 2.76 -6.54 -14.24
C ARG A 157 2.26 -5.12 -13.96
N LEU A 158 2.87 -4.44 -12.98
CA LEU A 158 2.60 -3.04 -12.67
C LEU A 158 3.39 -2.06 -13.55
N GLY A 159 4.24 -2.55 -14.47
CA GLY A 159 5.08 -1.73 -15.34
C GLY A 159 6.17 -0.97 -14.59
N MET A 160 6.66 -1.53 -13.47
CA MET A 160 7.77 -0.95 -12.72
C MET A 160 9.10 -1.14 -13.46
N THR A 161 10.03 -0.22 -13.25
CA THR A 161 11.41 -0.41 -13.71
C THR A 161 12.12 -1.41 -12.80
N VAL A 162 12.72 -2.46 -13.39
CA VAL A 162 13.47 -3.48 -12.66
C VAL A 162 14.97 -3.19 -12.80
N VAL A 163 15.67 -3.09 -11.66
CA VAL A 163 17.11 -2.75 -11.62
C VAL A 163 17.82 -3.73 -10.68
N ASN A 164 19.01 -4.21 -11.05
CA ASN A 164 19.83 -4.97 -10.12
C ASN A 164 20.65 -4.02 -9.22
N ALA A 165 20.77 -4.35 -7.94
CA ALA A 165 21.48 -3.51 -6.97
C ALA A 165 22.94 -3.25 -7.35
N HIS A 166 23.62 -4.21 -7.99
CA HIS A 166 25.00 -4.03 -8.44
C HIS A 166 25.14 -2.98 -9.57
N ASP A 167 24.08 -2.73 -10.33
CA ASP A 167 24.10 -1.75 -11.42
C ASP A 167 23.95 -0.30 -10.88
N LEU A 168 23.50 -0.15 -9.63
CA LEU A 168 23.40 1.17 -8.97
C LEU A 168 24.77 1.76 -8.66
N VAL A 169 25.81 0.95 -8.56
CA VAL A 169 27.20 1.40 -8.33
C VAL A 169 27.77 2.05 -9.60
N THR A 170 27.15 1.83 -10.76
CA THR A 170 27.67 2.23 -12.06
C THR A 170 26.79 3.19 -12.86
N ARG A 171 25.58 3.47 -12.41
CA ARG A 171 24.65 4.36 -13.13
C ARG A 171 23.90 5.27 -12.17
N GLU A 172 23.92 6.57 -12.45
CA GLU A 172 22.81 7.45 -12.07
C GLU A 172 21.57 6.87 -12.77
N ILE A 173 20.52 6.57 -12.00
CA ILE A 173 19.23 6.12 -12.57
C ILE A 173 18.68 7.32 -13.34
N ALA A 174 18.74 7.24 -14.66
CA ALA A 174 18.34 8.29 -15.58
C ALA A 174 16.80 8.45 -15.65
#